data_0fb04eabf0ff7534b99d957af07967d1
#
_entry.id   0fb04eabf0ff7534b99d957af07967d1
#
_cell.length_a   1.000
_cell.length_b   1.000
_cell.length_c   1.000
_cell.angle_alpha   90.00
_cell.angle_beta   90.00
_cell.angle_gamma   90.00
#
_symmetry.space_group_name_H-M   'P 1'
#
loop_
_entity.id
_entity.type
_entity.pdbx_description
1 polymer ?
#
loop_
_entity_poly.entity_id
_entity_poly.type
_entity_poly.pdbx_seq_one_letter_code
_entity_poly.pdbx_strand_id
1 'polypeptide(L)'
;MEDRLFRTAMGKFATGVTVITTRLGDTVHGMTANAFMSVSLSPKLVLVSIGERANMNKLIKETGFFAVSVLNEGQQELSAYFAGQIKEERTVEFDDFNDMPVIQDALVNITCTVQQAVVAGDHTLYIGEVTDLRVQDGEPLAYFEGKYRTIT
;
A
#
# COMPACT_ATOMS: atom_id res chain seq x y z
N MET A 1 -12.11 20.09 16.35
CA MET A 1 -11.70 20.26 14.95
C MET A 1 -12.58 19.39 14.06
N GLU A 2 -12.99 19.92 12.93
CA GLU A 2 -13.79 19.16 11.98
C GLU A 2 -12.95 18.14 11.24
N ASP A 3 -13.48 16.94 11.10
CA ASP A 3 -12.83 15.86 10.34
C ASP A 3 -12.53 16.28 8.89
N ARG A 4 -13.47 17.00 8.29
CA ARG A 4 -13.34 17.49 6.92
C ARG A 4 -12.14 18.42 6.74
N LEU A 5 -11.92 19.33 7.70
CA LEU A 5 -10.80 20.24 7.64
C LEU A 5 -9.47 19.48 7.71
N PHE A 6 -9.41 18.50 8.61
CA PHE A 6 -8.22 17.66 8.76
C PHE A 6 -7.93 16.89 7.45
N ARG A 7 -8.94 16.28 6.87
CA ARG A 7 -8.79 15.53 5.60
C ARG A 7 -8.35 16.45 4.46
N THR A 8 -8.92 17.65 4.39
CA THR A 8 -8.54 18.63 3.37
C THR A 8 -7.06 19.01 3.52
N ALA A 9 -6.62 19.26 4.75
CA ALA A 9 -5.22 19.58 5.01
C ALA A 9 -4.28 18.44 4.62
N MET A 10 -4.62 17.21 4.99
CA MET A 10 -3.80 16.05 4.66
C MET A 10 -3.77 15.82 3.14
N GLY A 11 -4.86 16.11 2.46
CA GLY A 11 -4.93 16.01 1.00
C GLY A 11 -4.00 16.99 0.26
N LYS A 12 -3.53 18.03 0.91
CA LYS A 12 -2.55 18.98 0.33
C LYS A 12 -1.15 18.41 0.24
N PHE A 13 -0.91 17.29 0.90
CA PHE A 13 0.37 16.60 0.84
C PHE A 13 0.32 15.57 -0.29
N ALA A 14 0.93 15.91 -1.43
CA ALA A 14 0.95 15.02 -2.58
C ALA A 14 1.71 13.74 -2.25
N THR A 15 1.15 12.61 -2.63
CA THR A 15 1.76 11.30 -2.37
C THR A 15 1.85 10.49 -3.65
N GLY A 16 2.65 9.42 -3.60
CA GLY A 16 2.50 8.31 -4.51
C GLY A 16 1.29 7.46 -4.11
N VAL A 17 1.10 6.36 -4.82
CA VAL A 17 0.01 5.42 -4.55
C VAL A 17 0.59 4.00 -4.48
N THR A 18 0.20 3.26 -3.45
CA THR A 18 0.64 1.88 -3.28
C THR A 18 -0.55 0.93 -3.18
N VAL A 19 -0.30 -0.34 -3.48
CA VAL A 19 -1.21 -1.44 -3.11
C VAL A 19 -0.47 -2.32 -2.12
N ILE A 20 -1.09 -2.50 -0.96
CA ILE A 20 -0.59 -3.40 0.07
C ILE A 20 -1.22 -4.76 -0.17
N THR A 21 -0.43 -5.82 -0.19
CA THR A 21 -0.93 -7.18 -0.40
C THR A 21 -0.44 -8.12 0.68
N THR A 22 -1.22 -9.15 0.94
CA THR A 22 -0.82 -10.30 1.75
C THR A 22 -1.60 -11.51 1.27
N ARG A 23 -1.17 -12.69 1.71
CA ARG A 23 -1.83 -13.94 1.37
C ARG A 23 -2.21 -14.67 2.64
N LEU A 24 -3.47 -15.06 2.73
CA LEU A 24 -3.96 -15.93 3.80
C LEU A 24 -4.45 -17.22 3.15
N GLY A 25 -3.77 -18.33 3.41
CA GLY A 25 -4.01 -19.57 2.69
C GLY A 25 -3.74 -19.38 1.20
N ASP A 26 -4.71 -19.70 0.36
CA ASP A 26 -4.62 -19.54 -1.10
C ASP A 26 -5.23 -18.22 -1.59
N THR A 27 -5.72 -17.39 -0.68
CA THR A 27 -6.42 -16.16 -1.04
C THR A 27 -5.49 -14.95 -0.90
N VAL A 28 -5.38 -14.19 -1.98
CA VAL A 28 -4.63 -12.94 -2.02
C VAL A 28 -5.58 -11.79 -1.70
N HIS A 29 -5.16 -10.91 -0.82
CA HIS A 29 -5.90 -9.70 -0.47
C HIS A 29 -5.05 -8.47 -0.78
N GLY A 30 -5.69 -7.42 -1.28
CA GLY A 30 -5.03 -6.18 -1.61
C GLY A 30 -5.82 -4.97 -1.14
N MET A 31 -5.12 -3.90 -0.82
CA MET A 31 -5.72 -2.62 -0.40
C MET A 31 -4.85 -1.47 -0.90
N THR A 32 -5.49 -0.48 -1.52
CA THR A 32 -4.82 0.75 -1.92
C THR A 32 -4.52 1.61 -0.70
N ALA A 33 -3.31 2.13 -0.64
CA ALA A 33 -2.91 3.03 0.44
C ALA A 33 -1.92 4.07 -0.09
N ASN A 34 -2.06 5.30 0.39
CA ASN A 34 -1.05 6.34 0.20
C ASN A 34 -0.28 6.64 1.49
N ALA A 35 -0.68 6.07 2.60
CA ALA A 35 -0.02 6.22 3.89
C ALA A 35 1.15 5.23 4.00
N PHE A 36 2.20 5.53 3.26
CA PHE A 36 3.42 4.72 3.15
C PHE A 36 4.64 5.63 3.25
N MET A 37 5.66 5.17 3.97
CA MET A 37 6.91 5.93 4.05
C MET A 37 8.09 5.00 4.32
N SER A 38 9.28 5.46 3.90
CA SER A 38 10.54 4.86 4.34
C SER A 38 10.81 5.28 5.78
N VAL A 39 11.42 4.39 6.57
CA VAL A 39 11.67 4.64 8.00
C VAL A 39 13.16 4.59 8.33
N SER A 40 13.86 3.53 7.91
CA SER A 40 15.24 3.28 8.32
C SER A 40 16.02 2.61 7.20
N LEU A 41 17.30 2.89 7.14
CA LEU A 41 18.23 2.24 6.21
C LEU A 41 18.93 1.03 6.82
N SER A 42 19.18 1.10 8.12
CA SER A 42 19.91 0.01 8.81
C SER A 42 19.29 -0.26 10.18
N PRO A 43 18.41 -1.26 10.31
CA PRO A 43 17.88 -2.12 9.24
C PRO A 43 16.94 -1.37 8.27
N LYS A 44 16.67 -1.98 7.13
CA LYS A 44 15.79 -1.38 6.12
C LYS A 44 14.34 -1.57 6.55
N LEU A 45 13.70 -0.46 6.92
CA LEU A 45 12.33 -0.47 7.43
C LEU A 45 11.46 0.48 6.62
N VAL A 46 10.22 0.07 6.41
CA VAL A 46 9.15 0.90 5.83
C VAL A 46 7.95 0.86 6.77
N LEU A 47 7.03 1.82 6.57
CA LEU A 47 5.83 1.92 7.40
C LEU A 47 4.61 2.06 6.51
N VAL A 48 3.55 1.33 6.85
CA VAL A 48 2.21 1.54 6.30
C VAL A 48 1.24 1.80 7.45
N SER A 49 0.32 2.76 7.26
CA SER A 49 -0.70 3.08 8.25
C SER A 49 -2.05 2.56 7.76
N ILE A 50 -2.66 1.67 8.53
CA ILE A 50 -3.88 0.95 8.09
C ILE A 50 -4.98 1.17 9.13
N GLY A 51 -6.17 1.57 8.65
CA GLY A 51 -7.32 1.79 9.51
C GLY A 51 -7.72 0.53 10.27
N GLU A 52 -8.15 0.70 11.50
CA GLU A 52 -8.52 -0.42 12.37
C GLU A 52 -9.67 -1.26 11.82
N ARG A 53 -10.53 -0.66 10.99
CA ARG A 53 -11.69 -1.33 10.38
C ARG A 53 -11.37 -1.97 9.04
N ALA A 54 -10.21 -1.70 8.48
CA ALA A 54 -9.81 -2.29 7.22
C ALA A 54 -9.52 -3.79 7.40
N ASN A 55 -10.02 -4.60 6.47
CA ASN A 55 -9.80 -6.04 6.50
C ASN A 55 -8.30 -6.38 6.51
N MET A 56 -7.51 -5.59 5.77
CA MET A 56 -6.04 -5.77 5.70
C MET A 56 -5.38 -5.69 7.08
N ASN A 57 -5.92 -4.90 8.01
CA ASN A 57 -5.37 -4.79 9.36
C ASN A 57 -5.38 -6.16 10.07
N LYS A 58 -6.51 -6.87 10.00
CA LYS A 58 -6.62 -8.22 10.57
C LYS A 58 -5.70 -9.22 9.87
N LEU A 59 -5.64 -9.11 8.55
CA LEU A 59 -4.86 -10.04 7.74
C LEU A 59 -3.36 -9.92 8.04
N ILE A 60 -2.83 -8.72 8.14
CA ILE A 60 -1.41 -8.52 8.44
C ILE A 60 -1.09 -8.99 9.86
N LYS A 61 -1.98 -8.75 10.82
CA LYS A 61 -1.80 -9.27 12.20
C LYS A 61 -1.69 -10.78 12.19
N GLU A 62 -2.51 -11.45 11.39
CA GLU A 62 -2.55 -12.90 11.34
C GLU A 62 -1.38 -13.49 10.58
N THR A 63 -1.02 -12.91 9.43
CA THR A 63 0.04 -13.44 8.58
C THR A 63 1.44 -13.05 9.03
N GLY A 64 1.59 -11.85 9.58
CA GLY A 64 2.89 -11.33 10.02
C GLY A 64 3.76 -10.81 8.88
N PHE A 65 3.25 -10.72 7.66
CA PHE A 65 3.99 -10.20 6.51
C PHE A 65 3.08 -9.51 5.52
N PHE A 66 3.66 -8.62 4.74
CA PHE A 66 2.95 -7.91 3.69
C PHE A 66 3.91 -7.50 2.58
N ALA A 67 3.36 -7.17 1.43
CA ALA A 67 4.11 -6.57 0.34
C ALA A 67 3.54 -5.20 0.01
N VAL A 68 4.39 -4.34 -0.53
CA VAL A 68 4.01 -3.01 -1.00
C VAL A 68 4.40 -2.91 -2.47
N SER A 69 3.43 -2.58 -3.32
CA SER A 69 3.67 -2.31 -4.73
C SER A 69 3.41 -0.83 -4.99
N VAL A 70 4.44 -0.11 -5.45
CA VAL A 70 4.34 1.31 -5.80
C VAL A 70 3.88 1.41 -7.24
N LEU A 71 2.70 1.99 -7.45
CA LEU A 71 2.05 1.97 -8.77
C LEU A 71 2.64 2.99 -9.73
N ASN A 72 2.63 2.66 -11.02
CA ASN A 72 2.98 3.57 -12.09
C ASN A 72 1.74 4.30 -12.62
N GLU A 73 1.96 5.31 -13.46
CA GLU A 73 0.89 6.17 -13.98
C GLU A 73 -0.20 5.43 -14.78
N GLY A 74 0.12 4.26 -15.33
CA GLY A 74 -0.82 3.44 -16.08
C GLY A 74 -1.70 2.56 -15.22
N GLN A 75 -1.54 2.59 -13.89
CA GLN A 75 -2.22 1.65 -12.98
C GLN A 75 -3.32 2.30 -12.14
N GLN A 76 -3.89 3.40 -12.61
CA GLN A 76 -4.97 4.10 -11.90
C GLN A 76 -6.18 3.19 -11.65
N GLU A 77 -6.54 2.33 -12.60
CA GLU A 77 -7.65 1.40 -12.43
C GLU A 77 -7.41 0.39 -11.30
N LEU A 78 -6.20 -0.13 -11.18
CA LEU A 78 -5.85 -1.03 -10.08
C LEU A 78 -5.96 -0.31 -8.74
N SER A 79 -5.50 0.93 -8.67
CA SER A 79 -5.65 1.75 -7.47
C SER A 79 -7.12 1.89 -7.08
N ALA A 80 -7.98 2.25 -8.03
CA ALA A 80 -9.41 2.42 -7.79
C ALA A 80 -10.07 1.10 -7.38
N TYR A 81 -9.67 0.00 -8.00
CA TYR A 81 -10.22 -1.32 -7.69
C TYR A 81 -9.91 -1.73 -6.24
N PHE A 82 -8.65 -1.65 -5.83
CA PHE A 82 -8.24 -2.02 -4.47
C PHE A 82 -8.64 -0.99 -3.41
N ALA A 83 -9.09 0.20 -3.82
CA ALA A 83 -9.70 1.19 -2.93
C ALA A 83 -11.20 0.95 -2.72
N GLY A 84 -11.78 -0.06 -3.40
CA GLY A 84 -13.20 -0.36 -3.32
C GLY A 84 -14.09 0.56 -4.15
N GLN A 85 -13.51 1.36 -5.05
CA GLN A 85 -14.26 2.30 -5.88
C GLN A 85 -14.87 1.65 -7.11
N ILE A 86 -14.35 0.49 -7.52
CA ILE A 86 -14.90 -0.30 -8.63
C ILE A 86 -15.58 -1.51 -8.01
N LYS A 87 -16.90 -1.62 -8.20
CA LYS A 87 -17.72 -2.66 -7.56
C LYS A 87 -17.72 -3.98 -8.30
N GLU A 88 -17.36 -3.98 -9.58
CA GLU A 88 -17.31 -5.18 -10.38
C GLU A 88 -16.14 -6.06 -9.93
N GLU A 89 -16.38 -7.37 -9.81
CA GLU A 89 -15.30 -8.29 -9.55
C GLU A 89 -14.39 -8.37 -10.77
N ARG A 90 -13.09 -8.31 -10.51
CA ARG A 90 -12.07 -8.44 -11.54
C ARG A 90 -11.09 -9.51 -11.15
N THR A 91 -10.62 -10.24 -12.14
CA THR A 91 -9.48 -11.12 -11.95
C THR A 91 -8.22 -10.28 -12.08
N VAL A 92 -7.48 -10.15 -10.98
CA VAL A 92 -6.19 -9.46 -10.97
C VAL A 92 -5.11 -10.53 -10.97
N GLU A 93 -4.18 -10.43 -11.92
CA GLU A 93 -3.02 -11.30 -11.96
C GLU A 93 -1.92 -10.70 -11.11
N PHE A 94 -1.51 -11.46 -10.10
CA PHE A 94 -0.38 -11.09 -9.25
C PHE A 94 0.86 -11.82 -9.71
N ASP A 95 2.02 -11.14 -9.59
CA ASP A 95 3.30 -11.84 -9.64
C ASP A 95 3.57 -12.49 -8.30
N ASP A 96 4.34 -13.56 -8.32
CA ASP A 96 4.90 -14.15 -7.12
C ASP A 96 6.34 -13.65 -7.00
N PHE A 97 6.61 -12.83 -6.00
CA PHE A 97 7.93 -12.28 -5.75
C PHE A 97 8.32 -12.54 -4.31
N ASN A 98 9.43 -13.27 -4.12
CA ASN A 98 9.89 -13.66 -2.79
C ASN A 98 8.78 -14.31 -1.94
N ASP A 99 8.03 -15.22 -2.58
CA ASP A 99 6.88 -15.94 -2.00
C ASP A 99 5.70 -15.04 -1.57
N MET A 100 5.64 -13.80 -2.09
CA MET A 100 4.57 -12.86 -1.81
C MET A 100 3.85 -12.45 -3.09
N PRO A 101 2.51 -12.27 -3.02
CA PRO A 101 1.78 -11.72 -4.16
C PRO A 101 2.07 -10.23 -4.27
N VAL A 102 2.41 -9.78 -5.47
CA VAL A 102 2.69 -8.37 -5.75
C VAL A 102 2.02 -7.96 -7.05
N ILE A 103 1.83 -6.66 -7.24
CA ILE A 103 1.24 -6.13 -8.47
C ILE A 103 2.28 -6.19 -9.60
N GLN A 104 1.87 -6.76 -10.73
CA GLN A 104 2.71 -6.80 -11.94
C GLN A 104 2.98 -5.38 -12.44
N ASP A 105 4.16 -5.17 -13.01
CA ASP A 105 4.56 -3.92 -13.66
C ASP A 105 4.58 -2.69 -12.77
N ALA A 106 4.51 -2.85 -11.45
CA ALA A 106 4.65 -1.73 -10.52
C ALA A 106 6.08 -1.18 -10.57
N LEU A 107 6.25 0.08 -10.17
CA LEU A 107 7.58 0.70 -10.13
C LEU A 107 8.49 0.01 -9.13
N VAL A 108 7.93 -0.41 -8.01
CA VAL A 108 8.66 -1.10 -6.94
C VAL A 108 7.75 -2.16 -6.34
N ASN A 109 8.31 -3.32 -6.09
CA ASN A 109 7.68 -4.32 -5.23
C ASN A 109 8.60 -4.53 -4.03
N ILE A 110 8.04 -4.46 -2.84
CA ILE A 110 8.78 -4.61 -1.59
C ILE A 110 8.09 -5.71 -0.78
N THR A 111 8.84 -6.68 -0.30
CA THR A 111 8.32 -7.68 0.63
C THR A 111 8.83 -7.42 2.02
N CYS A 112 7.96 -7.59 3.03
CA CYS A 112 8.27 -7.25 4.41
C CYS A 112 7.77 -8.31 5.38
N THR A 113 8.52 -8.50 6.47
CA THR A 113 7.98 -9.10 7.68
C THR A 113 7.64 -7.98 8.67
N VAL A 114 6.56 -8.15 9.42
CA VAL A 114 6.18 -7.15 10.43
C VAL A 114 7.20 -7.17 11.55
N GLN A 115 7.89 -6.05 11.74
CA GLN A 115 8.83 -5.87 12.82
C GLN A 115 8.12 -5.34 14.07
N GLN A 116 7.17 -4.42 13.87
CA GLN A 116 6.44 -3.79 14.96
C GLN A 116 5.07 -3.33 14.47
N ALA A 117 4.06 -3.45 15.31
CA ALA A 117 2.73 -2.91 15.08
C ALA A 117 2.39 -1.96 16.22
N VAL A 118 2.05 -0.71 15.89
CA VAL A 118 1.77 0.33 16.88
C VAL A 118 0.36 0.87 16.62
N VAL A 119 -0.52 0.74 17.60
CA VAL A 119 -1.85 1.34 17.53
C VAL A 119 -1.73 2.84 17.78
N ALA A 120 -2.23 3.62 16.84
CA ALA A 120 -2.20 5.08 16.90
C ALA A 120 -3.58 5.60 16.50
N GLY A 121 -4.40 5.94 17.50
CA GLY A 121 -5.78 6.38 17.26
C GLY A 121 -6.61 5.26 16.62
N ASP A 122 -7.25 5.58 15.50
CA ASP A 122 -8.07 4.63 14.74
C ASP A 122 -7.29 3.89 13.63
N HIS A 123 -5.96 3.91 13.70
CA HIS A 123 -5.07 3.23 12.77
C HIS A 123 -4.06 2.36 13.51
N THR A 124 -3.47 1.42 12.79
CA THR A 124 -2.30 0.68 13.23
C THR A 124 -1.16 0.99 12.27
N LEU A 125 -0.02 1.34 12.83
CA LEU A 125 1.21 1.57 12.06
C LEU A 125 1.99 0.25 12.02
N TYR A 126 2.11 -0.33 10.83
CA TYR A 126 2.90 -1.53 10.65
C TYR A 126 4.28 -1.15 10.14
N ILE A 127 5.29 -1.40 10.95
CA ILE A 127 6.67 -1.23 10.54
C ILE A 127 7.14 -2.57 10.00
N GLY A 128 7.49 -2.58 8.73
CA GLY A 128 7.95 -3.78 8.05
C GLY A 128 9.46 -3.76 7.85
N GLU A 129 10.10 -4.86 8.18
CA GLU A 129 11.49 -5.08 7.80
C GLU A 129 11.52 -5.63 6.38
N VAL A 130 12.23 -4.94 5.50
CA VAL A 130 12.31 -5.30 4.09
C VAL A 130 13.12 -6.58 3.94
N THR A 131 12.50 -7.60 3.34
CA THR A 131 13.15 -8.89 3.06
C THR A 131 13.70 -8.96 1.65
N ASP A 132 13.03 -8.31 0.70
CA ASP A 132 13.50 -8.20 -0.68
C ASP A 132 12.79 -7.05 -1.37
N LEU A 133 13.36 -6.55 -2.47
CA LEU A 133 12.70 -5.56 -3.30
C LEU A 133 13.23 -5.62 -4.72
N ARG A 134 12.44 -5.15 -5.66
CA ARG A 134 12.84 -4.95 -7.04
C ARG A 134 12.29 -3.62 -7.54
N VAL A 135 13.01 -3.00 -8.46
CA VAL A 135 12.72 -1.66 -8.98
C VAL A 135 12.66 -1.73 -10.51
N GLN A 136 11.74 -1.00 -11.10
CA GLN A 136 11.69 -0.85 -12.54
C GLN A 136 11.44 0.63 -12.89
N ASP A 137 11.91 1.04 -14.07
CA ASP A 137 11.73 2.41 -14.54
C ASP A 137 10.29 2.69 -14.92
N GLY A 138 9.90 3.94 -14.83
CA GLY A 138 8.56 4.41 -15.20
C GLY A 138 8.21 5.69 -14.47
N GLU A 139 7.01 6.18 -14.76
CA GLU A 139 6.48 7.41 -14.16
C GLU A 139 5.50 7.07 -13.04
N PRO A 140 5.48 7.85 -11.96
CA PRO A 140 4.64 7.52 -10.81
C PRO A 140 3.16 7.83 -11.03
N LEU A 141 2.33 7.09 -10.32
CA LEU A 141 0.95 7.48 -10.10
C LEU A 141 0.92 8.37 -8.87
N ALA A 142 0.50 9.62 -9.04
CA ALA A 142 0.46 10.59 -7.95
C ALA A 142 -0.98 10.89 -7.53
N TYR A 143 -1.13 11.27 -6.27
CA TYR A 143 -2.43 11.57 -5.68
C TYR A 143 -2.33 12.87 -4.89
N PHE A 144 -3.24 13.82 -5.20
CA PHE A 144 -3.25 15.15 -4.60
C PHE A 144 -4.66 15.69 -4.57
N GLU A 145 -5.12 16.14 -3.42
CA GLU A 145 -6.46 16.70 -3.23
C GLU A 145 -7.57 15.73 -3.68
N GLY A 146 -7.40 14.45 -3.38
CA GLY A 146 -8.39 13.43 -3.71
C GLY A 146 -8.45 13.06 -5.18
N LYS A 147 -7.45 13.42 -5.97
CA LYS A 147 -7.42 13.16 -7.41
C LYS A 147 -6.08 12.58 -7.85
N TYR A 148 -6.14 11.70 -8.85
CA TYR A 148 -4.92 11.21 -9.47
C TYR A 148 -4.29 12.31 -10.32
N ARG A 149 -2.99 12.39 -10.27
CA ARG A 149 -2.19 13.41 -10.96
C ARG A 149 -1.00 12.80 -11.66
N THR A 150 -0.51 13.52 -12.66
CA THR A 150 0.73 13.19 -13.36
C THR A 150 1.81 14.17 -12.88
N ILE A 151 3.00 13.66 -12.64
CA ILE A 151 4.15 14.49 -12.31
C ILE A 151 4.91 14.78 -13.60
N THR A 152 5.08 16.04 -13.89
CA THR A 152 5.78 16.49 -15.11
C THR A 152 6.97 17.36 -14.76
#